data_548f8ab75fcf29955b49b1c9a5b93b64
#
_entry.id   548f8ab75fcf29955b49b1c9a5b93b64
#
_cell.length_a   1.000
_cell.length_b   1.000
_cell.length_c   1.000
_cell.angle_alpha   90.00
_cell.angle_beta   90.00
_cell.angle_gamma   90.00
#
_symmetry.space_group_name_H-M   'P 1'
#
loop_
_entity.id
_entity.type
_entity.pdbx_description
1 polymer ?
#
loop_
_entity_poly.entity_id
_entity_poly.type
_entity_poly.pdbx_seq_one_letter_code
_entity_poly.pdbx_strand_id
1 'polypeptide(L)' 'MTLDHEAIRRAYPSVVLIDDSTGAFDSGGNQVSLNNSTLAAARVALDTEAAAVKYKTDRT' A
#
# COMPACT_ATOMS: atom_id res chain seq x y z
N MET A 1 6.36 -5.06 14.63
CA MET A 1 5.79 -3.87 13.93
C MET A 1 5.17 -4.29 12.62
N THR A 2 3.98 -3.83 12.35
CA THR A 2 3.21 -4.24 11.16
C THR A 2 3.52 -3.33 9.98
N LEU A 3 3.75 -3.92 8.82
CA LEU A 3 3.92 -3.16 7.59
C LEU A 3 2.57 -2.61 7.12
N ASP A 4 2.61 -1.51 6.41
CA ASP A 4 1.40 -0.91 5.84
C ASP A 4 1.10 -1.58 4.50
N HIS A 5 0.37 -2.68 4.55
CA HIS A 5 0.09 -3.52 3.38
C HIS A 5 -0.62 -2.74 2.27
N GLU A 6 -1.58 -1.90 2.63
CA GLU A 6 -2.31 -1.13 1.64
C GLU A 6 -1.42 -0.13 0.91
N ALA A 7 -0.56 0.58 1.67
CA ALA A 7 0.36 1.53 1.08
C ALA A 7 1.38 0.84 0.19
N ILE A 8 1.86 -0.33 0.62
CA ILE A 8 2.82 -1.11 -0.17
C ILE A 8 2.20 -1.53 -1.50
N ARG A 9 0.99 -2.04 -1.48
CA ARG A 9 0.30 -2.46 -2.71
C ARG A 9 0.05 -1.30 -3.64
N ARG A 10 -0.27 -0.13 -3.08
CA ARG A 10 -0.50 1.05 -3.89
C ARG A 10 0.79 1.56 -4.52
N ALA A 11 1.87 1.63 -3.76
CA ALA A 11 3.15 2.14 -4.23
C ALA A 11 3.86 1.15 -5.15
N TYR A 12 3.69 -0.14 -4.89
CA TYR A 12 4.39 -1.21 -5.60
C TYR A 12 3.37 -2.23 -6.10
N PRO A 13 2.70 -1.96 -7.21
CA PRO A 13 1.62 -2.84 -7.69
C PRO A 13 2.10 -4.24 -8.10
N SER A 14 3.41 -4.42 -8.32
CA SER A 14 3.97 -5.73 -8.63
C SER A 14 4.09 -6.64 -7.41
N VAL A 15 3.97 -6.10 -6.20
CA VAL A 15 4.06 -6.87 -4.97
C VAL A 15 2.83 -7.76 -4.83
N VAL A 16 3.06 -9.05 -4.62
CA VAL A 16 1.97 -10.03 -4.43
C VAL A 16 2.00 -10.69 -3.06
N LEU A 17 3.13 -10.61 -2.35
CA LEU A 17 3.28 -11.17 -1.02
C LEU A 17 3.91 -10.12 -0.11
N ILE A 18 3.31 -9.94 1.07
CA ILE A 18 3.84 -9.02 2.07
C ILE A 18 3.97 -9.78 3.38
N ASP A 19 5.19 -9.82 3.93
CA ASP A 19 5.49 -10.45 5.20
C ASP A 19 6.04 -9.41 6.15
N ASP A 20 5.41 -9.26 7.32
CA ASP A 20 5.81 -8.25 8.29
C ASP A 20 7.23 -8.46 8.81
N SER A 21 7.76 -9.67 8.71
CA SER A 21 9.10 -10.00 9.18
C SER A 21 10.17 -9.84 8.10
N THR A 22 9.86 -10.23 6.86
CA THR A 22 10.85 -10.29 5.79
C THR A 22 10.68 -9.21 4.72
N GLY A 23 9.51 -8.61 4.61
CA GLY A 23 9.24 -7.54 3.66
C GLY A 23 8.28 -7.96 2.55
N ALA A 24 8.40 -7.32 1.39
CA ALA A 24 7.50 -7.55 0.28
C ALA A 24 8.20 -8.29 -0.86
N PHE A 25 7.44 -9.10 -1.59
CA PHE A 25 7.97 -9.90 -2.70
C PHE A 25 7.03 -9.79 -3.90
N ASP A 26 7.60 -9.87 -5.10
CA ASP A 26 6.82 -9.86 -6.33
C ASP A 26 6.39 -11.28 -6.73
N SER A 27 5.71 -11.41 -7.87
CA SER A 27 5.21 -12.70 -8.35
C SER A 27 6.32 -13.69 -8.71
N GLY A 28 7.54 -13.19 -8.93
CA GLY A 28 8.69 -14.03 -9.21
C GLY A 28 9.43 -14.47 -7.96
N GLY A 29 8.95 -14.08 -6.78
CA GLY A 29 9.60 -14.40 -5.52
C GLY A 29 10.78 -13.49 -5.19
N ASN A 30 10.95 -12.41 -5.92
CA ASN A 30 12.03 -11.46 -5.68
C ASN A 30 11.61 -10.43 -4.64
N GLN A 31 12.52 -10.13 -3.72
CA GLN A 31 12.21 -9.12 -2.70
C GLN A 31 12.16 -7.72 -3.33
N VAL A 32 11.12 -6.99 -2.98
CA VAL A 32 10.91 -5.62 -3.45
C VAL A 32 11.38 -4.67 -2.35
N SER A 33 12.32 -3.78 -2.71
CA SER A 33 12.80 -2.77 -1.76
C SER A 33 11.71 -1.74 -1.48
N LEU A 34 11.41 -1.54 -0.21
CA LEU A 34 10.39 -0.59 0.21
C LEU A 34 11.04 0.71 0.63
N ASN A 35 10.46 1.84 0.20
CA ASN A 35 10.94 3.17 0.51
C ASN A 35 9.93 3.86 1.42
N ASN A 36 10.38 4.33 2.59
CA ASN A 36 9.49 4.94 3.57
C ASN A 36 8.81 6.19 3.02
N SER A 37 9.52 7.00 2.25
CA SER A 37 8.93 8.19 1.64
C SER A 37 7.84 7.83 0.65
N THR A 38 8.07 6.80 -0.16
CA THR A 38 7.08 6.30 -1.10
C THR A 38 5.85 5.74 -0.39
N LEU A 39 6.08 5.00 0.70
CA LEU A 39 4.98 4.44 1.49
C LEU A 39 4.17 5.53 2.17
N ALA A 40 4.83 6.56 2.69
CA ALA A 40 4.14 7.69 3.31
C ALA A 40 3.26 8.41 2.30
N ALA A 41 3.77 8.66 1.09
CA ALA A 41 3.01 9.29 0.02
C ALA A 41 1.82 8.41 -0.40
N ALA A 42 2.03 7.10 -0.47
CA ALA A 42 0.97 6.15 -0.80
C ALA A 42 -0.12 6.16 0.27
N ARG A 43 0.26 6.22 1.54
CA ARG A 43 -0.72 6.29 2.63
C ARG A 43 -1.56 7.56 2.56
N VAL A 44 -0.94 8.70 2.27
CA VAL A 44 -1.67 9.95 2.08
C VAL A 44 -2.67 9.83 0.92
N ALA A 45 -2.25 9.24 -0.20
CA ALA A 45 -3.11 9.03 -1.35
C ALA A 45 -4.28 8.10 -1.01
N LEU A 46 -4.04 7.02 -0.27
CA LEU A 46 -5.08 6.10 0.14
C LEU A 46 -6.11 6.77 1.04
N ASP A 47 -5.64 7.56 2.00
CA ASP A 47 -6.52 8.28 2.91
C ASP A 47 -7.40 9.28 2.16
N THR A 48 -6.82 9.97 1.18
CA THR A 48 -7.55 10.91 0.34
C THR A 48 -8.60 10.18 -0.51
N GLU A 49 -8.23 9.06 -1.10
CA GLU A 49 -9.13 8.26 -1.92
C GLU A 49 -10.27 7.66 -1.08
N ALA A 50 -9.95 7.18 0.10
CA ALA A 50 -10.96 6.62 1.00
C ALA A 50 -11.97 7.69 1.44
N ALA A 51 -11.50 8.89 1.74
CA ALA A 51 -12.37 10.00 2.11
C ALA A 51 -13.28 10.39 0.95
N ALA A 52 -12.73 10.44 -0.27
CA ALA A 52 -13.53 10.78 -1.45
C ALA A 52 -14.60 9.73 -1.74
N VAL A 53 -14.24 8.45 -1.63
CA VAL A 53 -15.19 7.36 -1.86
C VAL A 53 -16.28 7.37 -0.81
N LYS A 54 -15.92 7.56 0.44
CA LYS A 54 -16.89 7.63 1.54
C LYS A 54 -17.88 8.78 1.33
N TYR A 55 -17.38 9.92 0.91
CA TYR A 55 -18.21 11.07 0.63
C TYR A 55 -19.24 10.76 -0.47
N LYS A 56 -18.78 10.13 -1.56
CA LYS A 56 -19.66 9.75 -2.66
C LYS A 56 -20.72 8.75 -2.21
N THR A 57 -20.35 7.80 -1.40
CA THR A 57 -21.28 6.79 -0.89
C THR A 57 -22.35 7.43 -0.03
N ASP A 58 -21.99 8.37 0.81
CA ASP A 58 -22.93 9.05 1.68
C ASP A 58 -23.98 9.85 0.90
N ARG A 59 -23.65 10.28 -0.30
CA ARG A 59 -24.57 11.06 -1.12
C ARG A 59 -25.52 10.19 -1.92
N THR A 60 -25.30 8.93 -1.98
CA THR A 60 -26.14 7.99 -2.73
C THR A 60 -27.36 7.48 -1.92
#